data_ef137c66d1b8e7be9d89bf94dec12ab5
#
_entry.id   ef137c66d1b8e7be9d89bf94dec12ab5
#
_cell.length_a   1.000
_cell.length_b   1.000
_cell.length_c   1.000
_cell.angle_alpha   90.00
_cell.angle_beta   90.00
_cell.angle_gamma   90.00
#
_symmetry.space_group_name_H-M   'P 1'
#
loop_
_entity.id
_entity.type
_entity.pdbx_description
1 polymer ?
#
loop_
_entity_poly.entity_id
_entity_poly.type
_entity_poly.pdbx_seq_one_letter_code
_entity_poly.pdbx_strand_id
1 'polypeptide(L)'
;MTSIKQTLSILAIAALPALSGCGTGEASVVAEAETKAATPVPVEVTFPIRADIYATYEATTTIGSEGDAPVLARVPGEVVELLVEEGDWVEQGQTLARLDGERLRLELLSAKANLDKARGEYLRYVDLNERGLVSKSMFDGLRFDLEGLEATYELKKLTHNYSRIRAPISGYVSNRKIKLGQSIVESEEAFHITDTNQLIAYLQIPQAELEKFAAGHTATLEVDSMPGHKYAAQIARISPTIDTRNGTFRATATIGNEAAELAPGMFARFSIAYEKHAEAMVIPLQALVEEDEQTSVYIVSNGEVSRRQIETGIESDGQIEVLDGLSGGEQIVVIGQSALRDGSKVLARNNSQERYTG
;
A
#
# COMPACT_ATOMS: atom_id res chain seq x y z
N MET A 1 57.53 -5.96 -7.60
CA MET A 1 58.36 -5.63 -8.75
C MET A 1 58.10 -4.18 -9.06
N THR A 2 59.13 -3.44 -8.83
CA THR A 2 59.77 -2.22 -9.36
C THR A 2 58.96 -0.93 -9.13
N SER A 3 59.25 -0.08 -8.12
CA SER A 3 60.49 0.67 -7.78
C SER A 3 60.95 1.66 -8.87
N ILE A 4 61.05 2.94 -8.47
CA ILE A 4 62.05 3.97 -8.81
C ILE A 4 61.42 5.32 -8.46
N LYS A 5 61.75 6.05 -7.39
CA LYS A 5 62.95 6.75 -6.88
C LYS A 5 63.42 7.94 -7.71
N GLN A 6 63.54 9.06 -6.97
CA GLN A 6 64.59 10.12 -6.98
C GLN A 6 64.37 11.25 -8.00
N THR A 7 64.69 12.53 -7.75
CA THR A 7 65.69 13.28 -6.97
C THR A 7 65.28 14.77 -6.93
N LEU A 8 65.32 15.48 -5.87
CA LEU A 8 66.36 16.34 -5.29
C LEU A 8 67.07 17.30 -6.25
N SER A 9 66.93 18.62 -6.11
CA SER A 9 68.04 19.59 -6.21
C SER A 9 67.68 20.94 -5.56
N ILE A 10 68.51 21.29 -4.66
CA ILE A 10 68.75 22.53 -3.93
C ILE A 10 69.52 23.52 -4.87
N LEU A 11 69.23 24.84 -4.80
CA LEU A 11 70.27 25.85 -4.84
C LEU A 11 69.80 27.15 -4.17
N ALA A 12 70.54 27.53 -3.17
CA ALA A 12 70.59 28.84 -2.53
C ALA A 12 71.51 29.80 -3.29
N ILE A 13 71.31 31.09 -3.17
CA ILE A 13 72.36 32.10 -3.02
C ILE A 13 71.73 33.43 -2.59
N ALA A 14 72.41 34.04 -1.62
CA ALA A 14 72.16 35.30 -0.93
C ALA A 14 72.70 36.52 -1.70
N ALA A 15 72.18 37.70 -1.37
CA ALA A 15 72.99 38.88 -1.10
C ALA A 15 72.14 40.11 -0.73
N LEU A 16 72.44 40.70 0.44
CA LEU A 16 72.17 42.10 0.82
C LEU A 16 73.22 42.98 0.16
N PRO A 17 73.05 44.32 0.07
CA PRO A 17 73.11 45.17 1.25
C PRO A 17 72.20 46.44 1.31
N ALA A 18 72.28 47.04 2.46
CA ALA A 18 71.63 48.22 2.98
C ALA A 18 71.99 49.56 2.26
N LEU A 19 71.10 50.51 2.45
CA LEU A 19 71.51 51.88 2.80
C LEU A 19 70.37 52.75 3.31
N SER A 20 70.57 53.30 4.41
CA SER A 20 70.00 54.31 5.26
C SER A 20 69.37 55.54 4.58
N GLY A 21 68.24 56.03 5.18
CA GLY A 21 67.70 57.36 4.96
C GLY A 21 66.77 57.73 6.04
N CYS A 22 67.17 58.51 7.03
CA CYS A 22 66.33 59.15 8.08
C CYS A 22 65.40 60.19 7.44
N GLY A 23 64.16 60.22 7.94
CA GLY A 23 63.19 61.30 7.73
C GLY A 23 62.11 61.25 8.78
N THR A 24 62.25 62.05 9.81
CA THR A 24 61.23 62.33 10.89
C THR A 24 60.01 62.97 10.31
N GLY A 25 58.82 62.42 10.60
CA GLY A 25 57.54 63.02 10.31
C GLY A 25 56.44 62.29 11.04
N GLU A 26 56.13 62.71 12.25
CA GLU A 26 54.94 62.31 12.97
C GLU A 26 53.68 62.77 12.20
N ALA A 27 52.94 61.83 11.70
CA ALA A 27 51.57 62.05 11.27
C ALA A 27 50.75 60.94 11.89
N SER A 28 50.11 61.23 12.97
CA SER A 28 49.04 60.41 13.59
C SER A 28 47.91 60.32 12.59
N VAL A 29 47.87 59.25 11.82
CA VAL A 29 46.66 58.86 11.07
C VAL A 29 45.87 58.00 12.02
N VAL A 30 44.87 58.63 12.67
CA VAL A 30 43.76 57.93 13.29
C VAL A 30 43.03 57.24 12.12
N ALA A 31 43.29 55.96 11.94
CA ALA A 31 42.48 55.12 11.07
C ALA A 31 41.11 54.98 11.76
N GLU A 32 40.20 55.85 11.41
CA GLU A 32 38.79 55.69 11.60
C GLU A 32 38.42 54.40 10.86
N ALA A 33 38.22 53.31 11.61
CA ALA A 33 37.66 52.08 11.09
C ALA A 33 36.24 52.42 10.67
N GLU A 34 36.04 52.76 9.40
CA GLU A 34 34.73 52.73 8.78
C GLU A 34 34.17 51.32 8.98
N THR A 35 33.27 51.20 9.95
CA THR A 35 32.42 50.05 10.11
C THR A 35 31.54 50.04 8.85
N LYS A 36 32.00 49.28 7.82
CA LYS A 36 31.24 49.03 6.62
C LYS A 36 29.90 48.47 7.05
N ALA A 37 28.84 49.27 7.02
CA ALA A 37 27.51 48.83 7.38
C ALA A 37 27.19 47.59 6.56
N ALA A 38 27.04 46.44 7.24
CA ALA A 38 26.73 45.16 6.61
C ALA A 38 25.46 45.33 5.78
N THR A 39 25.57 45.08 4.48
CA THR A 39 24.42 45.15 3.57
C THR A 39 23.38 44.11 4.04
N PRO A 40 22.12 44.54 4.29
CA PRO A 40 21.10 43.60 4.78
C PRO A 40 20.88 42.47 3.80
N VAL A 41 20.85 41.25 4.28
CA VAL A 41 20.60 40.05 3.48
C VAL A 41 19.11 39.92 3.22
N PRO A 42 18.65 39.78 1.96
CA PRO A 42 17.23 39.51 1.68
C PRO A 42 16.87 38.12 2.12
N VAL A 43 15.80 37.96 2.91
CA VAL A 43 15.29 36.70 3.42
C VAL A 43 13.78 36.60 3.26
N GLU A 44 13.26 35.38 3.05
CA GLU A 44 11.84 35.13 3.13
C GLU A 44 11.51 34.59 4.53
N VAL A 45 10.42 35.13 5.11
CA VAL A 45 10.00 34.77 6.47
C VAL A 45 8.56 34.29 6.50
N THR A 46 8.27 33.43 7.45
CA THR A 46 6.91 32.96 7.76
C THR A 46 6.68 32.98 9.27
N PHE A 47 5.44 32.73 9.68
CA PHE A 47 5.09 32.48 11.08
C PHE A 47 4.85 31.02 11.31
N PRO A 48 5.19 30.46 12.49
CA PRO A 48 4.69 29.17 12.91
C PRO A 48 3.16 29.15 12.87
N ILE A 49 2.59 28.05 12.42
CA ILE A 49 1.14 27.85 12.41
C ILE A 49 0.77 26.69 13.32
N ARG A 50 -0.50 26.62 13.73
CA ARG A 50 -1.04 25.46 14.42
C ARG A 50 -1.80 24.60 13.42
N ALA A 51 -1.39 23.34 13.30
CA ALA A 51 -2.01 22.39 12.41
C ALA A 51 -1.93 20.96 13.00
N ASP A 52 -2.81 20.10 12.52
CA ASP A 52 -2.69 18.67 12.80
C ASP A 52 -1.51 18.11 11.99
N ILE A 53 -0.60 17.41 12.67
CA ILE A 53 0.52 16.71 12.02
C ILE A 53 0.46 15.22 12.34
N TYR A 54 0.85 14.41 11.37
CA TYR A 54 0.76 12.95 11.46
C TYR A 54 2.13 12.32 11.26
N ALA A 55 2.50 11.43 12.17
CA ALA A 55 3.62 10.53 11.92
C ALA A 55 3.14 9.43 10.97
N THR A 56 3.83 9.30 9.85
CA THR A 56 3.46 8.35 8.80
C THR A 56 4.54 7.30 8.61
N TYR A 57 4.10 6.08 8.27
CA TYR A 57 4.97 5.00 7.84
C TYR A 57 4.71 4.70 6.36
N GLU A 58 5.76 4.69 5.56
CA GLU A 58 5.63 4.38 4.15
C GLU A 58 5.90 2.91 3.87
N ALA A 59 5.01 2.30 3.12
CA ALA A 59 5.14 0.93 2.65
C ALA A 59 4.70 0.82 1.20
N THR A 60 5.34 -0.08 0.46
CA THR A 60 5.03 -0.28 -0.95
C THR A 60 4.63 -1.73 -1.18
N THR A 61 3.52 -1.95 -1.88
CA THR A 61 3.02 -3.29 -2.22
C THR A 61 2.11 -3.24 -3.44
N THR A 62 1.68 -4.41 -3.91
CA THR A 62 0.67 -4.51 -4.97
C THR A 62 -0.73 -4.56 -4.38
N ILE A 63 -1.67 -3.87 -5.04
CA ILE A 63 -3.08 -3.97 -4.75
C ILE A 63 -3.57 -5.35 -5.17
N GLY A 64 -4.30 -6.03 -4.30
CA GLY A 64 -4.98 -7.28 -4.58
C GLY A 64 -6.49 -7.12 -4.49
N SER A 65 -7.21 -8.17 -4.79
CA SER A 65 -8.64 -8.28 -4.52
C SER A 65 -8.88 -9.19 -3.31
N GLU A 66 -9.88 -8.89 -2.49
CA GLU A 66 -10.33 -9.84 -1.45
C GLU A 66 -11.09 -11.01 -2.07
N GLY A 67 -11.81 -10.78 -3.16
CA GLY A 67 -12.53 -11.77 -3.93
C GLY A 67 -11.75 -12.18 -5.18
N ASP A 68 -10.83 -13.14 -5.07
CA ASP A 68 -10.02 -13.66 -6.17
C ASP A 68 -10.09 -15.18 -6.18
N ALA A 69 -10.68 -15.75 -7.25
CA ALA A 69 -11.03 -17.16 -7.27
C ALA A 69 -10.71 -17.84 -8.61
N PRO A 70 -9.84 -18.87 -8.59
CA PRO A 70 -9.70 -19.77 -9.73
C PRO A 70 -10.94 -20.66 -9.87
N VAL A 71 -11.44 -20.79 -11.09
CA VAL A 71 -12.57 -21.66 -11.44
C VAL A 71 -12.03 -22.94 -12.04
N LEU A 72 -12.09 -24.01 -11.26
CA LEU A 72 -11.55 -25.32 -11.65
C LEU A 72 -12.65 -26.20 -12.26
N ALA A 73 -12.29 -26.98 -13.29
CA ALA A 73 -13.12 -28.06 -13.80
C ALA A 73 -13.28 -29.16 -12.74
N ARG A 74 -14.52 -29.59 -12.46
CA ARG A 74 -14.83 -30.66 -11.47
C ARG A 74 -15.05 -32.02 -12.09
N VAL A 75 -15.13 -32.08 -13.42
CA VAL A 75 -15.22 -33.31 -14.23
C VAL A 75 -14.43 -33.10 -15.51
N PRO A 76 -13.83 -34.16 -16.06
CA PRO A 76 -13.18 -34.06 -17.36
C PRO A 76 -14.20 -34.01 -18.49
N GLY A 77 -13.83 -33.36 -19.60
CA GLY A 77 -14.67 -33.32 -20.80
C GLY A 77 -14.14 -32.34 -21.85
N GLU A 78 -14.72 -32.38 -23.04
CA GLU A 78 -14.46 -31.41 -24.10
C GLU A 78 -15.31 -30.14 -23.88
N VAL A 79 -14.72 -28.96 -24.11
CA VAL A 79 -15.44 -27.67 -24.02
C VAL A 79 -16.29 -27.50 -25.27
N VAL A 80 -17.60 -27.64 -25.12
CA VAL A 80 -18.57 -27.52 -26.24
C VAL A 80 -19.18 -26.13 -26.37
N GLU A 81 -19.12 -25.32 -25.32
CA GLU A 81 -19.67 -23.96 -25.35
C GLU A 81 -18.90 -23.05 -24.38
N LEU A 82 -18.60 -21.85 -24.84
CA LEU A 82 -18.08 -20.73 -24.03
C LEU A 82 -19.14 -19.62 -24.01
N LEU A 83 -19.53 -19.18 -22.82
CA LEU A 83 -20.62 -18.23 -22.63
C LEU A 83 -20.12 -16.86 -22.19
N VAL A 84 -18.83 -16.74 -21.85
CA VAL A 84 -18.20 -15.52 -21.37
C VAL A 84 -16.79 -15.39 -21.94
N GLU A 85 -16.34 -14.14 -22.05
CA GLU A 85 -14.98 -13.76 -22.46
C GLU A 85 -14.24 -13.03 -21.32
N GLU A 86 -12.94 -12.81 -21.50
CA GLU A 86 -12.15 -11.98 -20.58
C GLU A 86 -12.67 -10.55 -20.57
N GLY A 87 -12.82 -9.97 -19.36
CA GLY A 87 -13.41 -8.64 -19.16
C GLY A 87 -14.91 -8.63 -18.91
N ASP A 88 -15.62 -9.75 -19.10
CA ASP A 88 -17.05 -9.82 -18.79
C ASP A 88 -17.30 -9.85 -17.28
N TRP A 89 -18.34 -9.14 -16.84
CA TRP A 89 -18.86 -9.25 -15.49
C TRP A 89 -19.77 -10.49 -15.38
N VAL A 90 -19.58 -11.27 -14.32
CA VAL A 90 -20.37 -12.47 -14.03
C VAL A 90 -20.90 -12.47 -12.61
N GLU A 91 -22.08 -13.07 -12.43
CA GLU A 91 -22.68 -13.28 -11.12
C GLU A 91 -22.31 -14.65 -10.53
N GLN A 92 -22.27 -14.75 -9.22
CA GLN A 92 -22.07 -16.04 -8.54
C GLN A 92 -23.11 -17.07 -9.00
N GLY A 93 -22.66 -18.27 -9.40
CA GLY A 93 -23.49 -19.35 -9.93
C GLY A 93 -23.77 -19.27 -11.43
N GLN A 94 -23.43 -18.18 -12.11
CA GLN A 94 -23.58 -18.03 -13.57
C GLN A 94 -22.73 -19.10 -14.28
N THR A 95 -23.29 -19.68 -15.37
CA THR A 95 -22.57 -20.65 -16.19
C THR A 95 -21.61 -19.92 -17.13
N LEU A 96 -20.33 -20.27 -17.07
CA LEU A 96 -19.26 -19.67 -17.87
C LEU A 96 -18.94 -20.48 -19.11
N ALA A 97 -18.98 -21.81 -18.98
CA ALA A 97 -18.74 -22.75 -20.06
C ALA A 97 -19.50 -24.06 -19.83
N ARG A 98 -19.68 -24.82 -20.90
CA ARG A 98 -20.24 -26.17 -20.86
C ARG A 98 -19.26 -27.18 -21.41
N LEU A 99 -19.15 -28.29 -20.72
CA LEU A 99 -18.42 -29.49 -21.18
C LEU A 99 -19.39 -30.46 -21.84
N ASP A 100 -18.88 -31.32 -22.71
CA ASP A 100 -19.64 -32.46 -23.20
C ASP A 100 -20.05 -33.35 -21.99
N GLY A 101 -21.31 -33.24 -21.62
CA GLY A 101 -21.93 -33.96 -20.51
C GLY A 101 -22.79 -35.14 -20.94
N GLU A 102 -22.79 -35.55 -22.21
CA GLU A 102 -23.74 -36.53 -22.72
C GLU A 102 -23.60 -37.90 -21.98
N ARG A 103 -22.40 -38.38 -21.72
CA ARG A 103 -22.17 -39.58 -20.93
C ARG A 103 -22.74 -39.42 -19.52
N LEU A 104 -22.50 -38.27 -18.85
CA LEU A 104 -22.98 -38.00 -17.50
C LEU A 104 -24.52 -37.86 -17.48
N ARG A 105 -25.13 -37.30 -18.53
CA ARG A 105 -26.58 -37.23 -18.71
C ARG A 105 -27.22 -38.64 -18.80
N LEU A 106 -26.60 -39.54 -19.55
CA LEU A 106 -27.07 -40.93 -19.68
C LEU A 106 -26.93 -41.71 -18.38
N GLU A 107 -25.83 -41.52 -17.66
CA GLU A 107 -25.63 -42.12 -16.32
C GLU A 107 -26.71 -41.60 -15.32
N LEU A 108 -27.01 -40.31 -15.34
CA LEU A 108 -28.08 -39.73 -14.51
C LEU A 108 -29.45 -40.30 -14.87
N LEU A 109 -29.75 -40.45 -16.18
CA LEU A 109 -31.01 -41.05 -16.64
C LEU A 109 -31.14 -42.49 -16.19
N SER A 110 -30.08 -43.30 -16.24
CA SER A 110 -30.05 -44.64 -15.75
C SER A 110 -30.30 -44.75 -14.23
N ALA A 111 -29.62 -43.87 -13.45
CA ALA A 111 -29.82 -43.83 -12.00
C ALA A 111 -31.26 -43.42 -11.65
N LYS A 112 -31.83 -42.46 -12.40
CA LYS A 112 -33.24 -42.06 -12.25
C LYS A 112 -34.21 -43.22 -12.48
N ALA A 113 -34.02 -43.97 -13.56
CA ALA A 113 -34.86 -45.11 -13.87
C ALA A 113 -34.86 -46.19 -12.77
N ASN A 114 -33.66 -46.46 -12.20
CA ASN A 114 -33.50 -47.40 -11.09
C ASN A 114 -34.22 -46.90 -9.82
N LEU A 115 -34.05 -45.60 -9.51
CA LEU A 115 -34.76 -44.97 -8.39
C LEU A 115 -36.26 -45.00 -8.55
N ASP A 116 -36.77 -44.63 -9.74
CA ASP A 116 -38.23 -44.62 -10.02
C ASP A 116 -38.82 -46.02 -9.90
N LYS A 117 -38.09 -47.08 -10.34
CA LYS A 117 -38.50 -48.49 -10.16
C LYS A 117 -38.59 -48.84 -8.66
N ALA A 118 -37.55 -48.58 -7.88
CA ALA A 118 -37.54 -48.88 -6.44
C ALA A 118 -38.59 -48.12 -5.67
N ARG A 119 -38.78 -46.84 -6.01
CA ARG A 119 -39.84 -46.00 -5.39
C ARG A 119 -41.22 -46.58 -5.70
N GLY A 120 -41.50 -46.98 -6.91
CA GLY A 120 -42.75 -47.68 -7.29
C GLY A 120 -42.97 -48.98 -6.57
N GLU A 121 -41.88 -49.77 -6.32
CA GLU A 121 -41.95 -51.00 -5.55
C GLU A 121 -42.20 -50.70 -4.08
N TYR A 122 -41.45 -49.81 -3.44
CA TYR A 122 -41.65 -49.41 -2.06
C TYR A 122 -43.08 -48.92 -1.79
N LEU A 123 -43.64 -48.04 -2.66
CA LEU A 123 -45.00 -47.53 -2.52
C LEU A 123 -46.07 -48.68 -2.54
N ARG A 124 -45.88 -49.70 -3.34
CA ARG A 124 -46.77 -50.90 -3.32
C ARG A 124 -46.67 -51.64 -2.00
N TYR A 125 -45.49 -51.73 -1.38
CA TYR A 125 -45.28 -52.44 -0.14
C TYR A 125 -45.71 -51.59 1.09
N VAL A 126 -45.80 -50.28 1.02
CA VAL A 126 -46.36 -49.44 2.07
C VAL A 126 -47.79 -49.89 2.40
N ASP A 127 -48.67 -50.04 1.37
CA ASP A 127 -50.04 -50.48 1.56
C ASP A 127 -50.16 -51.93 2.12
N LEU A 128 -49.26 -52.84 1.67
CA LEU A 128 -49.21 -54.21 2.18
C LEU A 128 -48.71 -54.26 3.64
N ASN A 129 -47.75 -53.42 4.02
CA ASN A 129 -47.24 -53.34 5.38
C ASN A 129 -48.27 -52.81 6.34
N GLU A 130 -49.02 -51.79 5.96
CA GLU A 130 -50.12 -51.24 6.75
C GLU A 130 -51.21 -52.27 7.04
N ARG A 131 -51.40 -53.21 6.11
CA ARG A 131 -52.35 -54.35 6.27
C ARG A 131 -51.71 -55.58 6.97
N GLY A 132 -50.45 -55.49 7.39
CA GLY A 132 -49.76 -56.63 8.06
C GLY A 132 -49.43 -57.81 7.16
N LEU A 133 -49.42 -57.61 5.82
CA LEU A 133 -49.24 -58.69 4.81
C LEU A 133 -47.80 -58.96 4.44
N VAL A 134 -46.83 -58.15 4.96
CA VAL A 134 -45.42 -58.31 4.73
C VAL A 134 -44.62 -58.31 6.03
N SER A 135 -43.44 -58.94 6.06
CA SER A 135 -42.56 -58.93 7.22
C SER A 135 -41.90 -57.55 7.35
N LYS A 136 -41.68 -57.13 8.61
CA LYS A 136 -40.98 -55.88 8.91
C LYS A 136 -39.57 -55.87 8.28
N SER A 137 -38.85 -56.96 8.33
CA SER A 137 -37.50 -57.05 7.74
C SER A 137 -37.50 -56.85 6.23
N MET A 138 -38.51 -57.36 5.51
CA MET A 138 -38.65 -57.15 4.07
C MET A 138 -38.98 -55.69 3.73
N PHE A 139 -39.90 -55.08 4.50
CA PHE A 139 -40.23 -53.67 4.31
C PHE A 139 -39.08 -52.74 4.62
N ASP A 140 -38.35 -52.97 5.73
CA ASP A 140 -37.18 -52.19 6.09
C ASP A 140 -36.04 -52.35 5.02
N GLY A 141 -35.88 -53.58 4.43
CA GLY A 141 -34.97 -53.76 3.32
C GLY A 141 -35.29 -52.91 2.10
N LEU A 142 -36.57 -52.90 1.68
CA LEU A 142 -36.98 -52.04 0.54
C LEU A 142 -36.79 -50.54 0.81
N ARG A 143 -36.99 -50.11 2.06
CA ARG A 143 -36.74 -48.73 2.45
C ARG A 143 -35.25 -48.37 2.32
N PHE A 144 -34.33 -49.22 2.83
CA PHE A 144 -32.92 -48.99 2.74
C PHE A 144 -32.38 -49.03 1.29
N ASP A 145 -32.93 -49.96 0.46
CA ASP A 145 -32.63 -49.99 -0.97
C ASP A 145 -33.05 -48.70 -1.68
N LEU A 146 -34.25 -48.18 -1.36
CA LEU A 146 -34.74 -46.93 -1.90
C LEU A 146 -33.81 -45.75 -1.51
N GLU A 147 -33.45 -45.62 -0.21
CA GLU A 147 -32.55 -44.61 0.31
C GLU A 147 -31.15 -44.68 -0.41
N GLY A 148 -30.63 -45.90 -0.63
CA GLY A 148 -29.36 -46.08 -1.37
C GLY A 148 -29.43 -45.63 -2.83
N LEU A 149 -30.58 -45.88 -3.51
CA LEU A 149 -30.76 -45.46 -4.90
C LEU A 149 -31.05 -43.94 -5.00
N GLU A 150 -31.71 -43.34 -4.00
CA GLU A 150 -31.85 -41.88 -3.91
C GLU A 150 -30.49 -41.20 -3.81
N ALA A 151 -29.60 -41.68 -2.91
CA ALA A 151 -28.24 -41.19 -2.77
C ALA A 151 -27.44 -41.32 -4.08
N THR A 152 -27.60 -42.48 -4.76
CA THR A 152 -26.94 -42.73 -6.06
C THR A 152 -27.42 -41.72 -7.14
N TYR A 153 -28.72 -41.51 -7.21
CA TYR A 153 -29.30 -40.54 -8.16
C TYR A 153 -28.81 -39.10 -7.90
N GLU A 154 -28.80 -38.67 -6.65
CA GLU A 154 -28.32 -37.31 -6.30
C GLU A 154 -26.80 -37.15 -6.61
N LEU A 155 -25.99 -38.18 -6.39
CA LEU A 155 -24.58 -38.17 -6.78
C LEU A 155 -24.43 -38.04 -8.30
N LYS A 156 -25.17 -38.80 -9.11
CA LYS A 156 -25.12 -38.68 -10.59
C LYS A 156 -25.62 -37.34 -11.08
N LYS A 157 -26.62 -36.77 -10.43
CA LYS A 157 -27.16 -35.43 -10.72
C LYS A 157 -26.13 -34.34 -10.40
N LEU A 158 -25.44 -34.43 -9.26
CA LEU A 158 -24.36 -33.53 -8.90
C LEU A 158 -23.21 -33.61 -9.91
N THR A 159 -22.77 -34.81 -10.28
CA THR A 159 -21.71 -35.03 -11.27
C THR A 159 -22.09 -34.47 -12.63
N HIS A 160 -23.34 -34.72 -13.10
CA HIS A 160 -23.81 -34.12 -14.34
C HIS A 160 -23.84 -32.60 -14.29
N ASN A 161 -24.24 -31.99 -13.14
CA ASN A 161 -24.23 -30.55 -12.98
C ASN A 161 -22.83 -29.95 -13.09
N TYR A 162 -21.78 -30.69 -12.75
CA TYR A 162 -20.38 -30.26 -12.91
C TYR A 162 -19.92 -30.17 -14.35
N SER A 163 -20.69 -30.69 -15.34
CA SER A 163 -20.42 -30.41 -16.76
C SER A 163 -20.68 -28.93 -17.14
N ARG A 164 -21.30 -28.16 -16.25
CA ARG A 164 -21.45 -26.71 -16.37
C ARG A 164 -20.45 -26.06 -15.43
N ILE A 165 -19.45 -25.40 -15.99
CA ILE A 165 -18.49 -24.62 -15.23
C ILE A 165 -19.16 -23.32 -14.80
N ARG A 166 -19.20 -23.06 -13.48
CA ARG A 166 -19.91 -21.91 -12.91
C ARG A 166 -18.98 -21.01 -12.11
N ALA A 167 -19.33 -19.73 -12.06
CA ALA A 167 -18.66 -18.73 -11.25
C ALA A 167 -18.83 -19.04 -9.74
N PRO A 168 -17.77 -19.17 -8.95
CA PRO A 168 -17.85 -19.34 -7.50
C PRO A 168 -18.18 -18.04 -6.76
N ILE A 169 -17.83 -16.90 -7.33
CA ILE A 169 -18.05 -15.53 -6.82
C ILE A 169 -18.57 -14.65 -7.96
N SER A 170 -19.13 -13.48 -7.62
CA SER A 170 -19.38 -12.43 -8.59
C SER A 170 -18.11 -11.61 -8.83
N GLY A 171 -17.89 -11.15 -10.06
CA GLY A 171 -16.69 -10.38 -10.42
C GLY A 171 -16.43 -10.37 -11.92
N TYR A 172 -15.29 -9.84 -12.32
CA TYR A 172 -14.84 -9.87 -13.72
C TYR A 172 -14.06 -11.14 -14.03
N VAL A 173 -14.25 -11.67 -15.22
CA VAL A 173 -13.40 -12.73 -15.78
C VAL A 173 -12.03 -12.13 -16.09
N SER A 174 -11.08 -12.31 -15.20
CA SER A 174 -9.72 -11.75 -15.33
C SER A 174 -8.84 -12.59 -16.25
N ASN A 175 -9.13 -13.89 -16.38
CA ASN A 175 -8.40 -14.78 -17.29
C ASN A 175 -9.26 -15.97 -17.71
N ARG A 176 -9.12 -16.38 -18.99
CA ARG A 176 -9.74 -17.57 -19.57
C ARG A 176 -8.67 -18.51 -20.11
N LYS A 177 -8.46 -19.64 -19.44
CA LYS A 177 -7.39 -20.61 -19.79
C LYS A 177 -7.85 -21.69 -20.75
N ILE A 178 -9.13 -21.82 -21.03
CA ILE A 178 -9.72 -22.85 -21.90
C ILE A 178 -10.20 -22.31 -23.22
N LYS A 179 -10.27 -23.18 -24.24
CA LYS A 179 -10.74 -22.87 -25.59
C LYS A 179 -11.85 -23.82 -26.02
N LEU A 180 -12.72 -23.35 -26.92
CA LEU A 180 -13.73 -24.20 -27.53
C LEU A 180 -13.07 -25.40 -28.24
N GLY A 181 -13.62 -26.62 -28.03
CA GLY A 181 -13.07 -27.86 -28.55
C GLY A 181 -11.88 -28.43 -27.78
N GLN A 182 -11.41 -27.76 -26.72
CA GLN A 182 -10.34 -28.28 -25.87
C GLN A 182 -10.87 -29.35 -24.91
N SER A 183 -10.13 -30.48 -24.80
CA SER A 183 -10.35 -31.45 -23.73
C SER A 183 -9.63 -30.98 -22.47
N ILE A 184 -10.37 -30.92 -21.36
CA ILE A 184 -9.85 -30.54 -20.04
C ILE A 184 -9.98 -31.70 -19.06
N VAL A 185 -9.10 -31.70 -18.03
CA VAL A 185 -9.10 -32.70 -16.97
C VAL A 185 -9.69 -32.12 -15.67
N GLU A 186 -10.02 -33.02 -14.73
CA GLU A 186 -10.46 -32.60 -13.41
C GLU A 186 -9.38 -31.79 -12.69
N SER A 187 -9.78 -30.75 -11.98
CA SER A 187 -8.93 -29.78 -11.28
C SER A 187 -8.10 -28.85 -12.19
N GLU A 188 -8.31 -28.87 -13.50
CA GLU A 188 -7.72 -27.90 -14.42
C GLU A 188 -8.43 -26.55 -14.28
N GLU A 189 -7.65 -25.47 -14.22
CA GLU A 189 -8.17 -24.11 -14.12
C GLU A 189 -8.73 -23.65 -15.47
N ALA A 190 -10.03 -23.37 -15.49
CA ALA A 190 -10.74 -22.94 -16.68
C ALA A 190 -10.82 -21.41 -16.81
N PHE A 191 -11.14 -20.74 -15.71
CA PHE A 191 -11.25 -19.29 -15.62
C PHE A 191 -10.65 -18.80 -14.32
N HIS A 192 -10.40 -17.49 -14.28
CA HIS A 192 -10.08 -16.75 -13.08
C HIS A 192 -11.08 -15.61 -12.92
N ILE A 193 -11.68 -15.45 -11.74
CA ILE A 193 -12.67 -14.38 -11.47
C ILE A 193 -12.14 -13.52 -10.35
N THR A 194 -12.14 -12.21 -10.57
CA THR A 194 -11.62 -11.23 -9.64
C THR A 194 -12.70 -10.17 -9.37
N ASP A 195 -13.06 -9.99 -8.10
CA ASP A 195 -13.91 -8.87 -7.67
C ASP A 195 -13.07 -7.61 -7.52
N THR A 196 -13.43 -6.55 -8.24
CA THR A 196 -12.72 -5.27 -8.21
C THR A 196 -13.35 -4.25 -7.26
N ASN A 197 -14.45 -4.58 -6.57
CA ASN A 197 -15.13 -3.65 -5.67
C ASN A 197 -14.43 -3.55 -4.31
N GLN A 198 -13.90 -4.66 -3.81
CA GLN A 198 -13.19 -4.72 -2.54
C GLN A 198 -11.72 -5.03 -2.76
N LEU A 199 -10.94 -3.98 -2.77
CA LEU A 199 -9.49 -4.08 -2.93
C LEU A 199 -8.80 -4.14 -1.57
N ILE A 200 -7.73 -4.92 -1.52
CA ILE A 200 -6.89 -5.07 -0.34
C ILE A 200 -5.42 -4.93 -0.71
N ALA A 201 -4.62 -4.61 0.30
CA ALA A 201 -3.17 -4.65 0.18
C ALA A 201 -2.56 -5.34 1.40
N TYR A 202 -1.56 -6.19 1.17
CA TYR A 202 -0.80 -6.83 2.23
C TYR A 202 0.51 -6.10 2.43
N LEU A 203 0.60 -5.35 3.51
CA LEU A 203 1.78 -4.58 3.88
C LEU A 203 2.66 -5.43 4.79
N GLN A 204 3.95 -5.51 4.46
CA GLN A 204 4.96 -6.18 5.28
C GLN A 204 5.72 -5.13 6.09
N ILE A 205 5.48 -5.10 7.39
CA ILE A 205 6.00 -4.07 8.29
C ILE A 205 6.98 -4.72 9.28
N PRO A 206 8.18 -4.16 9.48
CA PRO A 206 9.14 -4.70 10.44
C PRO A 206 8.56 -4.81 11.85
N GLN A 207 8.91 -5.87 12.58
CA GLN A 207 8.40 -6.11 13.93
C GLN A 207 8.73 -4.98 14.93
N ALA A 208 9.80 -4.22 14.69
CA ALA A 208 10.18 -3.09 15.54
C ALA A 208 9.11 -1.98 15.56
N GLU A 209 8.28 -1.91 14.51
CA GLU A 209 7.22 -0.93 14.39
C GLU A 209 5.86 -1.41 14.96
N LEU A 210 5.79 -2.67 15.46
CA LEU A 210 4.51 -3.30 15.83
C LEU A 210 3.70 -2.48 16.84
N GLU A 211 4.36 -1.87 17.83
CA GLU A 211 3.70 -1.07 18.87
C GLU A 211 3.02 0.19 18.33
N LYS A 212 3.46 0.69 17.16
CA LYS A 212 2.90 1.87 16.52
C LYS A 212 1.63 1.58 15.70
N PHE A 213 1.35 0.29 15.41
CA PHE A 213 0.27 -0.07 14.50
C PHE A 213 -0.92 -0.67 15.23
N ALA A 214 -2.12 -0.19 14.86
CA ALA A 214 -3.39 -0.75 15.29
C ALA A 214 -4.36 -0.87 14.11
N ALA A 215 -5.34 -1.77 14.23
CA ALA A 215 -6.47 -1.78 13.32
C ALA A 215 -7.25 -0.47 13.44
N GLY A 216 -7.71 0.07 12.30
CA GLY A 216 -8.40 1.35 12.25
C GLY A 216 -7.52 2.54 11.86
N HIS A 217 -6.20 2.38 11.80
CA HIS A 217 -5.32 3.46 11.31
C HIS A 217 -5.69 3.81 9.86
N THR A 218 -5.78 5.11 9.59
CA THR A 218 -6.00 5.63 8.25
C THR A 218 -4.71 5.57 7.44
N ALA A 219 -4.86 5.28 6.17
CA ALA A 219 -3.77 5.31 5.22
C ALA A 219 -4.20 6.03 3.95
N THR A 220 -3.27 6.60 3.25
CA THR A 220 -3.44 7.07 1.88
C THR A 220 -2.55 6.24 0.99
N LEU A 221 -2.96 6.05 -0.25
CA LEU A 221 -2.13 5.37 -1.25
C LEU A 221 -2.07 6.19 -2.54
N GLU A 222 -0.93 6.09 -3.18
CA GLU A 222 -0.71 6.60 -4.52
C GLU A 222 -0.28 5.45 -5.41
N VAL A 223 -0.78 5.43 -6.66
CA VAL A 223 -0.39 4.43 -7.67
C VAL A 223 0.47 5.09 -8.75
N ASP A 224 1.50 4.38 -9.19
CA ASP A 224 2.45 4.92 -10.18
C ASP A 224 1.78 5.23 -11.54
N SER A 225 0.65 4.60 -11.85
CA SER A 225 -0.12 4.84 -13.08
C SER A 225 -0.90 6.15 -13.07
N MET A 226 -1.15 6.75 -11.89
CA MET A 226 -1.94 7.98 -11.71
C MET A 226 -1.26 8.89 -10.69
N PRO A 227 -0.12 9.50 -11.04
CA PRO A 227 0.65 10.32 -10.12
C PRO A 227 -0.15 11.53 -9.64
N GLY A 228 -0.05 11.84 -8.35
CA GLY A 228 -0.75 12.94 -7.70
C GLY A 228 -2.20 12.65 -7.28
N HIS A 229 -2.74 11.46 -7.59
CA HIS A 229 -4.04 11.04 -7.08
C HIS A 229 -3.85 10.22 -5.81
N LYS A 230 -4.42 10.71 -4.70
CA LYS A 230 -4.40 10.04 -3.39
C LYS A 230 -5.74 9.34 -3.15
N TYR A 231 -5.68 8.05 -2.86
CA TYR A 231 -6.85 7.24 -2.53
C TYR A 231 -6.83 6.92 -1.04
N ALA A 232 -8.02 6.83 -0.46
CA ALA A 232 -8.18 6.49 0.94
C ALA A 232 -8.06 4.97 1.16
N ALA A 233 -7.36 4.60 2.21
CA ALA A 233 -7.26 3.23 2.69
C ALA A 233 -7.32 3.19 4.22
N GLN A 234 -7.54 2.01 4.79
CA GLN A 234 -7.55 1.82 6.23
C GLN A 234 -6.93 0.47 6.58
N ILE A 235 -6.15 0.43 7.66
CA ILE A 235 -5.64 -0.82 8.21
C ILE A 235 -6.80 -1.57 8.85
N ALA A 236 -7.28 -2.61 8.18
CA ALA A 236 -8.40 -3.43 8.65
C ALA A 236 -7.96 -4.46 9.69
N ARG A 237 -6.81 -5.08 9.49
CA ARG A 237 -6.31 -6.20 10.31
C ARG A 237 -4.79 -6.19 10.39
N ILE A 238 -4.28 -6.62 11.54
CA ILE A 238 -2.86 -6.88 11.77
C ILE A 238 -2.72 -8.36 12.13
N SER A 239 -1.82 -9.06 11.45
CA SER A 239 -1.52 -10.46 11.75
C SER A 239 -0.88 -10.57 13.14
N PRO A 240 -1.35 -11.47 14.01
CA PRO A 240 -0.73 -11.68 15.31
C PRO A 240 0.60 -12.47 15.23
N THR A 241 1.00 -12.88 14.01
CA THR A 241 2.20 -13.69 13.76
C THR A 241 3.23 -12.89 13.00
N ILE A 242 4.49 -13.11 13.36
CA ILE A 242 5.66 -12.53 12.66
C ILE A 242 6.21 -13.58 11.71
N ASP A 243 6.48 -13.21 10.46
CA ASP A 243 7.20 -14.05 9.50
C ASP A 243 8.68 -14.11 9.92
N THR A 244 9.10 -15.29 10.37
CA THR A 244 10.47 -15.50 10.89
C THR A 244 11.56 -15.42 9.81
N ARG A 245 11.20 -15.43 8.53
CA ARG A 245 12.16 -15.35 7.42
C ARG A 245 12.68 -13.93 7.22
N ASN A 246 11.85 -12.93 7.46
CA ASN A 246 12.15 -11.53 7.22
C ASN A 246 11.91 -10.60 8.42
N GLY A 247 11.40 -11.14 9.55
CA GLY A 247 11.14 -10.35 10.77
C GLY A 247 10.02 -9.32 10.61
N THR A 248 9.05 -9.55 9.71
CA THR A 248 7.93 -8.65 9.49
C THR A 248 6.61 -9.23 9.98
N PHE A 249 5.67 -8.38 10.34
CA PHE A 249 4.26 -8.74 10.46
C PHE A 249 3.48 -8.23 9.25
N ARG A 250 2.34 -8.85 9.00
CA ARG A 250 1.46 -8.45 7.90
C ARG A 250 0.32 -7.59 8.42
N ALA A 251 0.20 -6.37 7.89
CA ALA A 251 -0.99 -5.55 8.01
C ALA A 251 -1.81 -5.67 6.72
N THR A 252 -3.13 -5.82 6.85
CA THR A 252 -4.04 -5.83 5.71
C THR A 252 -4.75 -4.48 5.65
N ALA A 253 -4.51 -3.74 4.59
CA ALA A 253 -5.23 -2.52 4.30
C ALA A 253 -6.42 -2.82 3.37
N THR A 254 -7.58 -2.22 3.64
CA THR A 254 -8.73 -2.17 2.74
C THR A 254 -8.72 -0.85 1.99
N ILE A 255 -9.07 -0.90 0.71
CA ILE A 255 -9.03 0.22 -0.21
C ILE A 255 -10.41 0.37 -0.82
N GLY A 256 -11.00 1.57 -0.72
CA GLY A 256 -12.23 1.90 -1.43
C GLY A 256 -11.95 2.08 -2.93
N ASN A 257 -12.78 1.50 -3.77
CA ASN A 257 -12.68 1.62 -5.23
C ASN A 257 -14.02 2.01 -5.86
N GLU A 258 -14.71 2.98 -5.25
CA GLU A 258 -16.05 3.41 -5.68
C GLU A 258 -16.07 3.96 -7.11
N ALA A 259 -14.99 4.60 -7.54
CA ALA A 259 -14.84 5.11 -8.90
C ALA A 259 -14.34 4.06 -9.92
N ALA A 260 -14.03 2.83 -9.48
CA ALA A 260 -13.46 1.75 -10.29
C ALA A 260 -12.17 2.13 -11.06
N GLU A 261 -11.38 3.04 -10.51
CA GLU A 261 -10.14 3.52 -11.11
C GLU A 261 -8.95 2.62 -10.79
N LEU A 262 -8.99 1.92 -9.65
CA LEU A 262 -7.94 1.03 -9.21
C LEU A 262 -8.21 -0.40 -9.69
N ALA A 263 -7.16 -1.08 -10.10
CA ALA A 263 -7.21 -2.47 -10.52
C ALA A 263 -6.26 -3.35 -9.68
N PRO A 264 -6.67 -4.59 -9.36
CA PRO A 264 -5.75 -5.57 -8.80
C PRO A 264 -4.51 -5.74 -9.68
N GLY A 265 -3.34 -5.86 -9.04
CA GLY A 265 -2.05 -5.92 -9.73
C GLY A 265 -1.34 -4.57 -9.84
N MET A 266 -2.01 -3.45 -9.61
CA MET A 266 -1.35 -2.14 -9.58
C MET A 266 -0.39 -2.05 -8.39
N PHE A 267 0.75 -1.39 -8.62
CA PHE A 267 1.73 -1.12 -7.58
C PHE A 267 1.39 0.20 -6.90
N ALA A 268 1.37 0.19 -5.56
CA ALA A 268 0.95 1.34 -4.78
C ALA A 268 1.91 1.62 -3.63
N ARG A 269 2.13 2.90 -3.36
CA ARG A 269 2.83 3.41 -2.18
C ARG A 269 1.78 3.85 -1.16
N PHE A 270 1.86 3.27 0.03
CA PHE A 270 0.99 3.55 1.16
C PHE A 270 1.70 4.46 2.14
N SER A 271 1.01 5.50 2.59
CA SER A 271 1.41 6.34 3.73
C SER A 271 0.39 6.13 4.85
N ILE A 272 0.81 5.47 5.92
CA ILE A 272 -0.04 5.03 7.03
C ILE A 272 0.19 5.96 8.20
N ALA A 273 -0.84 6.71 8.62
CA ALA A 273 -0.78 7.56 9.79
C ALA A 273 -0.95 6.72 11.06
N TYR A 274 0.10 6.64 11.88
CA TYR A 274 0.09 5.86 13.13
C TYR A 274 0.03 6.70 14.40
N GLU A 275 0.38 7.99 14.32
CA GLU A 275 0.35 8.93 15.43
C GLU A 275 -0.16 10.28 14.92
N LYS A 276 -0.96 10.98 15.75
CA LYS A 276 -1.51 12.29 15.41
C LYS A 276 -1.27 13.24 16.56
N HIS A 277 -0.60 14.37 16.28
CA HIS A 277 -0.55 15.50 17.19
C HIS A 277 -1.50 16.58 16.67
N ALA A 278 -2.57 16.82 17.43
CA ALA A 278 -3.56 17.83 17.07
C ALA A 278 -3.09 19.23 17.49
N GLU A 279 -3.36 20.23 16.64
CA GLU A 279 -2.99 21.63 16.89
C GLU A 279 -1.51 21.83 17.25
N ALA A 280 -0.62 20.97 16.75
CA ALA A 280 0.81 21.09 16.94
C ALA A 280 1.33 22.39 16.31
N MET A 281 2.37 22.98 16.92
CA MET A 281 3.08 24.09 16.31
C MET A 281 3.97 23.55 15.19
N VAL A 282 3.71 23.94 13.94
CA VAL A 282 4.47 23.44 12.78
C VAL A 282 5.11 24.60 12.01
N ILE A 283 6.28 24.30 11.46
CA ILE A 283 7.06 25.20 10.59
C ILE A 283 7.45 24.46 9.31
N PRO A 284 7.69 25.14 8.20
CA PRO A 284 8.23 24.52 7.01
C PRO A 284 9.60 23.88 7.30
N LEU A 285 9.80 22.65 6.86
CA LEU A 285 11.06 21.91 7.03
C LEU A 285 12.27 22.71 6.52
N GLN A 286 12.08 23.51 5.46
CA GLN A 286 13.10 24.38 4.89
C GLN A 286 13.61 25.47 5.86
N ALA A 287 12.87 25.80 6.93
CA ALA A 287 13.31 26.78 7.93
C ALA A 287 14.38 26.24 8.88
N LEU A 288 14.57 24.90 8.92
CA LEU A 288 15.55 24.28 9.79
C LEU A 288 16.99 24.56 9.35
N VAL A 289 17.84 24.75 10.34
CA VAL A 289 19.28 24.82 10.20
C VAL A 289 19.89 23.80 11.13
N GLU A 290 20.51 22.78 10.55
CA GLU A 290 21.24 21.74 11.27
C GLU A 290 22.72 22.05 11.26
N GLU A 291 23.32 22.20 12.42
CA GLU A 291 24.77 22.43 12.57
C GLU A 291 25.22 21.80 13.89
N ASP A 292 26.29 21.03 13.88
CA ASP A 292 26.88 20.37 15.04
C ASP A 292 25.88 19.53 15.87
N GLU A 293 25.02 18.76 15.17
CA GLU A 293 23.96 17.94 15.79
C GLU A 293 22.86 18.74 16.54
N GLN A 294 22.80 20.06 16.32
CA GLN A 294 21.78 20.91 16.92
C GLN A 294 20.83 21.44 15.85
N THR A 295 19.55 21.27 16.11
CA THR A 295 18.48 21.82 15.28
C THR A 295 18.11 23.23 15.75
N SER A 296 18.12 24.18 14.82
CA SER A 296 17.87 25.59 15.12
C SER A 296 17.11 26.28 13.98
N VAL A 297 16.56 27.44 14.28
CA VAL A 297 15.93 28.36 13.30
C VAL A 297 16.48 29.76 13.47
N TYR A 298 16.40 30.56 12.42
CA TYR A 298 16.65 32.00 12.52
C TYR A 298 15.35 32.77 12.73
N ILE A 299 15.28 33.51 13.84
CA ILE A 299 14.15 34.38 14.17
C ILE A 299 14.50 35.83 13.80
N VAL A 300 13.60 36.50 13.12
CA VAL A 300 13.75 37.94 12.78
C VAL A 300 13.10 38.80 13.84
N SER A 301 13.88 39.70 14.40
CA SER A 301 13.41 40.72 15.36
C SER A 301 14.07 42.07 15.03
N ASN A 302 13.29 43.11 14.83
CA ASN A 302 13.78 44.48 14.55
C ASN A 302 14.79 44.59 13.38
N GLY A 303 14.68 43.73 12.35
CA GLY A 303 15.58 43.73 11.20
C GLY A 303 16.91 43.05 11.40
N GLU A 304 17.08 42.31 12.50
CA GLU A 304 18.22 41.47 12.80
C GLU A 304 17.75 40.00 13.05
N VAL A 305 18.58 39.02 12.74
CA VAL A 305 18.30 37.63 13.00
C VAL A 305 19.03 37.13 14.25
N SER A 306 18.36 36.33 15.02
CA SER A 306 18.95 35.58 16.11
C SER A 306 18.73 34.08 15.86
N ARG A 307 19.79 33.30 16.04
CA ARG A 307 19.71 31.83 15.97
C ARG A 307 19.13 31.32 17.27
N ARG A 308 18.09 30.46 17.17
CA ARG A 308 17.46 29.83 18.33
C ARG A 308 17.41 28.34 18.14
N GLN A 309 17.88 27.61 19.14
CA GLN A 309 17.75 26.17 19.21
C GLN A 309 16.30 25.80 19.48
N ILE A 310 15.82 24.77 18.81
CA ILE A 310 14.47 24.23 18.96
C ILE A 310 14.52 22.72 19.17
N GLU A 311 13.50 22.19 19.83
CA GLU A 311 13.23 20.75 19.86
C GLU A 311 12.15 20.43 18.82
N THR A 312 12.43 19.45 17.99
CA THR A 312 11.54 19.06 16.89
C THR A 312 10.86 17.73 17.21
N GLY A 313 9.65 17.54 16.69
CA GLY A 313 8.85 16.35 16.80
C GLY A 313 8.63 15.67 15.45
N ILE A 314 7.35 15.45 15.12
CA ILE A 314 6.92 14.77 13.88
C ILE A 314 7.28 15.64 12.65
N GLU A 315 7.83 14.96 11.63
CA GLU A 315 8.03 15.52 10.29
C GLU A 315 7.03 14.87 9.33
N SER A 316 6.29 15.69 8.57
CA SER A 316 5.31 15.23 7.59
C SER A 316 5.00 16.31 6.56
N ASP A 317 4.82 15.91 5.29
CA ASP A 317 4.41 16.80 4.18
C ASP A 317 5.22 18.11 4.05
N GLY A 318 6.54 18.05 4.29
CA GLY A 318 7.44 19.21 4.22
C GLY A 318 7.27 20.21 5.37
N GLN A 319 6.58 19.81 6.42
CA GLN A 319 6.46 20.54 7.69
C GLN A 319 7.08 19.71 8.83
N ILE A 320 7.51 20.41 9.88
CA ILE A 320 8.03 19.79 11.08
C ILE A 320 7.40 20.42 12.32
N GLU A 321 7.07 19.58 13.27
CA GLU A 321 6.57 19.98 14.58
C GLU A 321 7.69 20.59 15.42
N VAL A 322 7.38 21.66 16.13
CA VAL A 322 8.23 22.26 17.13
C VAL A 322 7.64 22.00 18.51
N LEU A 323 8.35 21.20 19.30
CA LEU A 323 7.96 20.84 20.67
C LEU A 323 8.32 21.93 21.67
N ASP A 324 9.49 22.55 21.50
CA ASP A 324 9.97 23.62 22.37
C ASP A 324 10.89 24.59 21.59
N GLY A 325 11.06 25.80 22.12
CA GLY A 325 11.96 26.84 21.59
C GLY A 325 11.28 27.96 20.82
N LEU A 326 10.00 27.85 20.44
CA LEU A 326 9.22 28.89 19.77
C LEU A 326 7.94 29.25 20.54
N SER A 327 7.53 30.52 20.45
CA SER A 327 6.31 31.04 21.10
C SER A 327 5.14 31.26 20.14
N GLY A 328 5.29 30.98 18.85
CA GLY A 328 4.22 31.07 17.83
C GLY A 328 3.94 32.40 17.22
N GLY A 329 4.49 33.50 17.76
CA GLY A 329 4.34 34.85 17.22
C GLY A 329 5.59 35.42 16.55
N GLU A 330 6.65 34.61 16.46
CA GLU A 330 7.94 35.02 15.91
C GLU A 330 7.99 34.80 14.39
N GLN A 331 8.66 35.70 13.70
CA GLN A 331 8.96 35.50 12.26
C GLN A 331 10.21 34.63 12.12
N ILE A 332 10.08 33.50 11.42
CA ILE A 332 11.17 32.58 11.14
C ILE A 332 11.62 32.69 9.68
N VAL A 333 12.90 32.59 9.44
CA VAL A 333 13.47 32.62 8.09
C VAL A 333 13.28 31.24 7.43
N VAL A 334 12.70 31.22 6.22
CA VAL A 334 12.49 30.02 5.42
C VAL A 334 13.48 29.92 4.26
N ILE A 335 13.84 31.06 3.66
CA ILE A 335 14.79 31.11 2.54
C ILE A 335 15.86 32.17 2.83
N GLY A 336 17.11 31.86 2.54
CA GLY A 336 18.25 32.75 2.70
C GLY A 336 19.12 32.47 3.94
N GLN A 337 18.81 31.46 4.72
CA GLN A 337 19.49 31.11 5.99
C GLN A 337 20.98 30.76 5.81
N SER A 338 21.39 30.22 4.66
CA SER A 338 22.80 29.85 4.41
C SER A 338 23.77 31.03 4.39
N ALA A 339 23.26 32.25 4.19
CA ALA A 339 24.07 33.48 4.19
C ALA A 339 24.06 34.22 5.55
N LEU A 340 23.29 33.67 6.54
CA LEU A 340 23.09 34.33 7.83
C LEU A 340 24.08 33.82 8.88
N ARG A 341 24.38 34.74 9.79
CA ARG A 341 25.03 34.47 11.09
C ARG A 341 24.20 35.14 12.17
N ASP A 342 24.36 34.72 13.39
CA ASP A 342 23.74 35.38 14.53
C ASP A 342 24.03 36.87 14.53
N GLY A 343 23.02 37.74 14.69
CA GLY A 343 23.12 39.17 14.59
C GLY A 343 23.19 39.78 13.19
N SER A 344 23.05 39.00 12.12
CA SER A 344 23.02 39.51 10.74
C SER A 344 21.80 40.40 10.50
N LYS A 345 22.04 41.57 9.80
CA LYS A 345 20.94 42.45 9.37
C LYS A 345 20.25 41.86 8.13
N VAL A 346 18.91 41.87 8.16
CA VAL A 346 18.09 41.26 7.11
C VAL A 346 17.01 42.22 6.59
N LEU A 347 16.65 42.02 5.32
CA LEU A 347 15.43 42.58 4.72
C LEU A 347 14.42 41.44 4.60
N ALA A 348 13.51 41.35 5.58
CA ALA A 348 12.47 40.35 5.60
C ALA A 348 11.38 40.63 4.57
N ARG A 349 11.03 39.63 3.75
CA ARG A 349 9.84 39.63 2.90
C ARG A 349 8.93 38.52 3.40
N ASN A 350 7.67 38.81 3.65
CA ASN A 350 6.69 37.76 3.99
C ASN A 350 6.52 36.86 2.76
N ASN A 351 6.72 35.56 2.97
CA ASN A 351 6.31 34.53 2.02
C ASN A 351 4.79 34.38 2.17
N SER A 352 4.03 35.07 1.30
CA SER A 352 2.58 34.91 1.25
C SER A 352 2.32 33.48 0.76
N GLN A 353 1.61 32.70 1.57
CA GLN A 353 1.32 31.25 1.42
C GLN A 353 0.50 30.86 0.17
N GLU A 354 0.53 31.60 -0.93
CA GLU A 354 -0.23 31.29 -2.14
C GLU A 354 0.43 30.21 -3.06
N ARG A 355 1.56 29.61 -2.66
CA ARG A 355 2.28 28.66 -3.54
C ARG A 355 2.25 27.19 -3.11
N TYR A 356 1.60 26.82 -2.02
CA TYR A 356 1.59 25.45 -1.50
C TYR A 356 0.21 24.78 -1.42
N THR A 357 -0.77 25.25 -2.19
CA THR A 357 -2.00 24.53 -2.48
C THR A 357 -2.01 24.16 -3.96
N GLY A 358 -1.31 23.10 -4.31
CA GLY A 358 -1.28 22.52 -5.63
C GLY A 358 -1.31 21.01 -5.54
#